data_120b93ed59634d018fc64570c01a17b7
#
_entry.id   120b93ed59634d018fc64570c01a17b7
#
_cell.length_a   1.000
_cell.length_b   1.000
_cell.length_c   1.000
_cell.angle_alpha   90.00
_cell.angle_beta   90.00
_cell.angle_gamma   90.00
#
_symmetry.space_group_name_H-M   'P 1'
#
loop_
_entity.id
_entity.type
_entity.pdbx_description
1 polymer ?
#
loop_
_entity_poly.entity_id
_entity_poly.type
_entity_poly.pdbx_seq_one_letter_code
_entity_poly.pdbx_strand_id
1 'polypeptide(L)'
;MPALLAGKQLTGPLFQYPWQKVVYVDAAKVGAVIYQLPCFCRCDRNLGHTSLHSCFEGLHGAECSTCAKEGFYAYQQTKLGKTPVQIRAAIERQEYESIDLDKQ
;
A
#
# COMPACT_ATOMS: atom_id res chain seq x y z
N MET A 1 0.71 7.40 14.61
CA MET A 1 0.27 6.43 13.59
C MET A 1 0.19 5.03 14.19
N PRO A 2 -0.90 4.29 13.90
CA PRO A 2 -0.93 2.89 14.25
C PRO A 2 0.19 2.11 13.54
N ALA A 3 0.61 1.01 14.14
CA ALA A 3 1.67 0.19 13.56
C ALA A 3 1.15 -0.61 12.35
N LEU A 4 1.98 -0.76 11.32
CA LEU A 4 1.70 -1.65 10.21
C LEU A 4 1.99 -3.09 10.59
N LEU A 5 1.31 -4.04 9.97
CA LEU A 5 1.61 -5.46 10.18
C LEU A 5 3.03 -5.75 9.68
N ALA A 6 3.76 -6.59 10.40
CA ALA A 6 5.15 -6.90 10.09
C ALA A 6 5.55 -8.28 10.64
N GLY A 7 6.64 -8.83 10.11
CA GLY A 7 7.24 -10.05 10.61
C GLY A 7 6.28 -11.23 10.64
N LYS A 8 6.10 -11.83 11.82
CA LYS A 8 5.26 -13.02 11.98
C LYS A 8 3.77 -12.77 11.72
N GLN A 9 3.35 -11.51 11.70
CA GLN A 9 1.97 -11.18 11.38
C GLN A 9 1.65 -11.38 9.89
N LEU A 10 2.69 -11.44 9.04
CA LEU A 10 2.55 -11.59 7.59
C LEU A 10 2.49 -13.07 7.21
N THR A 11 1.55 -13.80 7.81
CA THR A 11 1.42 -15.24 7.59
C THR A 11 -0.05 -15.66 7.63
N GLY A 12 -0.33 -16.84 7.13
CA GLY A 12 -1.68 -17.38 7.13
C GLY A 12 -2.23 -17.63 5.72
N PRO A 13 -3.48 -18.10 5.61
CA PRO A 13 -4.06 -18.50 4.31
C PRO A 13 -4.14 -17.37 3.28
N LEU A 14 -4.17 -16.10 3.71
CA LEU A 14 -4.25 -14.97 2.80
C LEU A 14 -2.95 -14.72 2.06
N PHE A 15 -1.82 -15.14 2.62
CA PHE A 15 -0.49 -14.86 2.05
C PHE A 15 -0.09 -15.99 1.09
N GLN A 16 -0.75 -16.04 -0.06
CA GLN A 16 -0.53 -17.07 -1.08
C GLN A 16 0.49 -16.66 -2.14
N TYR A 17 0.71 -15.37 -2.32
CA TYR A 17 1.59 -14.84 -3.36
C TYR A 17 2.77 -14.11 -2.71
N PRO A 18 3.99 -14.22 -3.29
CA PRO A 18 5.16 -13.54 -2.72
C PRO A 18 4.99 -12.04 -2.53
N TRP A 19 4.32 -11.37 -3.46
CA TRP A 19 4.16 -9.92 -3.39
C TRP A 19 3.37 -9.45 -2.16
N GLN A 20 2.55 -10.32 -1.59
CA GLN A 20 1.72 -9.95 -0.44
C GLN A 20 2.56 -9.58 0.78
N LYS A 21 3.64 -10.31 1.04
CA LYS A 21 4.56 -9.98 2.13
C LYS A 21 5.45 -8.80 1.76
N VAL A 22 5.90 -8.75 0.52
CA VAL A 22 6.81 -7.70 0.05
C VAL A 22 6.16 -6.32 0.16
N VAL A 23 4.88 -6.19 -0.19
CA VAL A 23 4.21 -4.90 -0.13
C VAL A 23 4.15 -4.36 1.30
N TYR A 24 3.95 -5.21 2.31
CA TYR A 24 3.97 -4.76 3.71
C TYR A 24 5.35 -4.29 4.12
N VAL A 25 6.40 -4.99 3.69
CA VAL A 25 7.78 -4.57 3.97
C VAL A 25 8.08 -3.22 3.33
N ASP A 26 7.70 -3.06 2.06
CA ASP A 26 7.93 -1.81 1.33
C ASP A 26 7.09 -0.66 1.92
N ALA A 27 5.83 -0.93 2.27
CA ALA A 27 4.95 0.08 2.87
C ALA A 27 5.53 0.58 4.20
N ALA A 28 6.11 -0.31 4.99
CA ALA A 28 6.70 0.07 6.27
C ALA A 28 7.87 1.05 6.09
N LYS A 29 8.60 0.97 4.99
CA LYS A 29 9.71 1.87 4.69
C LYS A 29 9.25 3.29 4.34
N VAL A 30 7.99 3.44 3.93
CA VAL A 30 7.41 4.73 3.53
C VAL A 30 6.12 5.02 4.30
N GLY A 31 6.04 4.57 5.56
CA GLY A 31 4.84 4.69 6.36
C GLY A 31 4.29 6.11 6.45
N ALA A 32 5.17 7.10 6.66
CA ALA A 32 4.75 8.50 6.74
C ALA A 32 4.18 9.00 5.41
N VAL A 33 4.68 8.49 4.29
CA VAL A 33 4.20 8.86 2.96
C VAL A 33 2.80 8.28 2.73
N ILE A 34 2.62 6.97 2.94
CA ILE A 34 1.34 6.33 2.68
C ILE A 34 0.25 6.80 3.63
N TYR A 35 0.61 7.31 4.81
CA TYR A 35 -0.34 7.92 5.73
C TYR A 35 -1.01 9.16 5.12
N GLN A 36 -0.35 9.81 4.17
CA GLN A 36 -0.84 11.01 3.48
C GLN A 36 -1.53 10.71 2.16
N LEU A 37 -1.60 9.43 1.75
CA LEU A 37 -2.16 9.04 0.45
C LEU A 37 -3.55 8.46 0.60
N PRO A 38 -4.45 8.68 -0.40
CA PRO A 38 -5.76 8.05 -0.40
C PRO A 38 -5.65 6.58 -0.83
N CYS A 39 -6.68 5.79 -0.50
CA CYS A 39 -6.80 4.42 -1.01
C CYS A 39 -8.03 4.36 -1.92
N PHE A 40 -7.83 4.06 -3.19
CA PHE A 40 -8.91 4.05 -4.18
C PHE A 40 -9.64 2.72 -4.30
N CYS A 41 -9.39 1.77 -3.39
CA CYS A 41 -10.20 0.56 -3.31
C CYS A 41 -11.51 0.80 -2.53
N ARG A 42 -11.76 2.04 -2.10
CA ARG A 42 -12.92 2.47 -1.31
C ARG A 42 -12.93 1.88 0.11
N CYS A 43 -11.77 1.50 0.62
CA CYS A 43 -11.63 1.00 1.98
C CYS A 43 -12.05 2.05 3.01
N ASP A 44 -11.80 3.33 2.70
CA ASP A 44 -12.18 4.46 3.55
C ASP A 44 -13.69 4.53 3.77
N ARG A 45 -14.49 4.12 2.78
CA ARG A 45 -15.96 4.13 2.88
C ARG A 45 -16.51 2.89 3.55
N ASN A 46 -15.92 1.73 3.24
CA ASN A 46 -16.49 0.44 3.63
C ASN A 46 -15.93 -0.08 4.94
N LEU A 47 -14.69 0.27 5.28
CA LEU A 47 -13.98 -0.28 6.43
C LEU A 47 -13.48 0.80 7.39
N GLY A 48 -13.85 2.07 7.15
CA GLY A 48 -13.42 3.18 8.00
C GLY A 48 -11.96 3.56 7.85
N HIS A 49 -11.30 3.16 6.76
CA HIS A 49 -9.93 3.54 6.51
C HIS A 49 -9.83 5.01 6.14
N THR A 50 -8.85 5.71 6.70
CA THR A 50 -8.64 7.13 6.48
C THR A 50 -7.55 7.42 5.43
N SER A 51 -6.70 6.44 5.13
CA SER A 51 -5.62 6.58 4.16
C SER A 51 -5.14 5.22 3.71
N LEU A 52 -4.22 5.20 2.75
CA LEU A 52 -3.58 3.97 2.30
C LEU A 52 -2.86 3.25 3.45
N HIS A 53 -2.33 4.00 4.42
CA HIS A 53 -1.69 3.42 5.61
C HIS A 53 -2.63 2.44 6.34
N SER A 54 -3.93 2.78 6.42
CA SER A 54 -4.91 1.93 7.09
C SER A 54 -5.02 0.54 6.47
N CYS A 55 -4.82 0.42 5.16
CA CYS A 55 -4.87 -0.88 4.47
C CYS A 55 -3.80 -1.84 4.98
N PHE A 56 -2.67 -1.32 5.42
CA PHE A 56 -1.53 -2.13 5.87
C PHE A 56 -1.43 -2.22 7.39
N GLU A 57 -2.37 -1.60 8.11
CA GLU A 57 -2.52 -1.79 9.57
C GLU A 57 -3.22 -3.11 9.88
N GLY A 58 -3.87 -3.71 8.89
CA GLY A 58 -4.55 -4.99 8.97
C GLY A 58 -4.27 -5.81 7.71
N LEU A 59 -5.07 -6.84 7.48
CA LEU A 59 -4.88 -7.78 6.37
C LEU A 59 -5.39 -7.28 5.03
N HIS A 60 -6.09 -6.15 4.99
CA HIS A 60 -6.72 -5.67 3.76
C HIS A 60 -5.72 -5.43 2.63
N GLY A 61 -4.53 -4.94 2.96
CA GLY A 61 -3.47 -4.73 1.96
C GLY A 61 -3.05 -6.02 1.24
N ALA A 62 -3.24 -7.18 1.86
CA ALA A 62 -2.96 -8.47 1.24
C ALA A 62 -4.14 -8.96 0.39
N GLU A 63 -5.37 -8.52 0.69
CA GLU A 63 -6.57 -8.94 -0.01
C GLU A 63 -6.90 -8.10 -1.22
N CYS A 64 -6.47 -6.84 -1.23
CA CYS A 64 -6.86 -5.87 -2.26
C CYS A 64 -5.68 -5.56 -3.18
N SER A 65 -5.78 -5.98 -4.44
CA SER A 65 -4.73 -5.69 -5.42
C SER A 65 -4.54 -4.20 -5.67
N THR A 66 -5.61 -3.39 -5.57
CA THR A 66 -5.51 -1.94 -5.72
C THR A 66 -4.64 -1.35 -4.62
N CYS A 67 -4.88 -1.72 -3.35
CA CYS A 67 -4.05 -1.25 -2.24
C CYS A 67 -2.60 -1.67 -2.40
N ALA A 68 -2.36 -2.91 -2.84
CA ALA A 68 -1.01 -3.41 -3.04
C ALA A 68 -0.28 -2.64 -4.14
N LYS A 69 -0.95 -2.39 -5.27
CA LYS A 69 -0.37 -1.60 -6.35
C LYS A 69 -0.04 -0.18 -5.90
N GLU A 70 -0.93 0.45 -5.14
CA GLU A 70 -0.67 1.78 -4.60
C GLU A 70 0.50 1.77 -3.62
N GLY A 71 0.60 0.74 -2.78
CA GLY A 71 1.71 0.60 -1.83
C GLY A 71 3.06 0.48 -2.53
N PHE A 72 3.15 -0.39 -3.53
CA PHE A 72 4.36 -0.53 -4.33
C PHE A 72 4.70 0.75 -5.08
N TYR A 73 3.68 1.39 -5.66
CA TYR A 73 3.86 2.63 -6.40
C TYR A 73 4.42 3.72 -5.49
N ALA A 74 3.84 3.89 -4.30
CA ALA A 74 4.31 4.87 -3.33
C ALA A 74 5.77 4.64 -2.95
N TYR A 75 6.14 3.38 -2.73
CA TYR A 75 7.51 3.03 -2.38
C TYR A 75 8.47 3.38 -3.51
N GLN A 76 8.13 2.97 -4.74
CA GLN A 76 8.99 3.21 -5.91
C GLN A 76 9.16 4.70 -6.18
N GLN A 77 8.09 5.48 -6.13
CA GLN A 77 8.14 6.91 -6.39
C GLN A 77 8.90 7.66 -5.29
N THR A 78 8.76 7.23 -4.04
CA THR A 78 9.53 7.81 -2.94
C THR A 78 11.03 7.58 -3.15
N LYS A 79 11.42 6.39 -3.62
CA LYS A 79 12.82 6.10 -3.94
C LYS A 79 13.35 6.98 -5.07
N LEU A 80 12.48 7.41 -5.97
CA LEU A 80 12.85 8.31 -7.07
C LEU A 80 12.88 9.78 -6.64
N GLY A 81 12.60 10.06 -5.37
CA GLY A 81 12.66 11.43 -4.85
C GLY A 81 11.36 12.21 -4.98
N LYS A 82 10.25 11.56 -5.33
CA LYS A 82 8.95 12.24 -5.41
C LYS A 82 8.42 12.55 -4.02
N THR A 83 7.73 13.69 -3.91
CA THR A 83 7.08 14.10 -2.66
C THR A 83 5.73 13.42 -2.50
N PRO A 84 5.18 13.35 -1.27
CA PRO A 84 3.82 12.81 -1.08
C PRO A 84 2.77 13.53 -1.93
N VAL A 85 2.89 14.84 -2.11
CA VAL A 85 1.95 15.61 -2.95
C VAL A 85 2.00 15.13 -4.40
N GLN A 86 3.21 14.94 -4.94
CA GLN A 86 3.39 14.44 -6.30
C GLN A 86 2.85 13.03 -6.47
N ILE A 87 3.12 12.17 -5.49
CA ILE A 87 2.65 10.78 -5.51
C ILE A 87 1.12 10.73 -5.45
N ARG A 88 0.53 11.55 -4.59
CA ARG A 88 -0.93 11.62 -4.47
C ARG A 88 -1.58 12.04 -5.79
N ALA A 89 -1.03 13.04 -6.45
CA ALA A 89 -1.55 13.49 -7.75
C ALA A 89 -1.48 12.37 -8.80
N ALA A 90 -0.38 11.61 -8.81
CA ALA A 90 -0.22 10.49 -9.73
C ALA A 90 -1.20 9.36 -9.41
N ILE A 91 -1.44 9.07 -8.11
CA ILE A 91 -2.42 8.06 -7.70
C ILE A 91 -3.83 8.48 -8.14
N GLU A 92 -4.16 9.76 -8.03
CA GLU A 92 -5.45 10.28 -8.48
C GLU A 92 -5.63 10.11 -9.99
N ARG A 93 -4.54 10.07 -10.77
CA ARG A 93 -4.55 9.75 -12.20
C ARG A 93 -4.48 8.24 -12.47
N GLN A 94 -4.51 7.42 -11.42
CA GLN A 94 -4.47 5.96 -11.49
C GLN A 94 -3.19 5.40 -12.12
N GLU A 95 -2.07 6.11 -11.97
CA GLU A 95 -0.77 5.65 -12.50
C GLU A 95 -0.27 4.39 -11.82
N TYR A 96 -0.75 4.08 -10.60
CA TYR A 96 -0.40 2.86 -9.89
C TYR A 96 -0.87 1.59 -10.62
N GLU A 97 -1.83 1.68 -11.52
CA GLU A 97 -2.35 0.52 -12.24
C GLU A 97 -1.30 -0.12 -13.16
N SER A 98 -0.22 0.61 -13.47
CA SER A 98 0.89 0.07 -14.25
C SER A 98 1.75 -0.93 -13.46
N ILE A 99 1.59 -1.01 -12.15
CA ILE A 99 2.36 -1.93 -11.31
C ILE A 99 1.95 -3.37 -11.62
N ASP A 100 2.94 -4.21 -11.92
CA ASP A 100 2.74 -5.65 -12.10
C ASP A 100 3.11 -6.34 -10.78
N LEU A 101 2.11 -6.85 -10.06
CA LEU A 101 2.33 -7.47 -8.75
C LEU A 101 3.22 -8.70 -8.82
N ASP A 102 3.18 -9.44 -9.93
CA ASP A 102 3.98 -10.65 -10.07
C ASP A 102 5.46 -10.36 -10.27
N LYS A 103 5.82 -9.11 -10.51
CA LYS A 103 7.22 -8.68 -10.71
C LYS A 103 7.80 -7.95 -9.50
N GLN A 104 7.09 -7.91 -8.40
CA GLN A 104 7.56 -7.19 -7.20
C GLN A 104 8.35 -8.09 -6.21
#